data_aee43ba1b3218effeac496f55cadaf6a
#
_entry.id   aee43ba1b3218effeac496f55cadaf6a
#
_cell.length_a   1.000
_cell.length_b   1.000
_cell.length_c   1.000
_cell.angle_alpha   90.00
_cell.angle_beta   90.00
_cell.angle_gamma   90.00
#
_symmetry.space_group_name_H-M   'P 1'
#
loop_
_entity.id
_entity.type
_entity.pdbx_description
1 polymer ?
#
loop_
_entity_poly.entity_id
_entity_poly.type
_entity_poly.pdbx_seq_one_letter_code
_entity_poly.pdbx_strand_id
1 'polypeptide(L)'
;IQRLWGRDCIRRLSSIYIFQTRFSKEFLPYLGVESERNIRHYDVIVIGSDEVFNCAQKTWFGFSRQLFGEGLNADKIITYAASFGATTVDKLQELGIKKIVGRLLGNISVISVRDANSSITVKTLIGKVPVMHLDPVLIFNYDLFMPSNVTLKNYMIVYTYPGRITDKQEIQSIKDFIT
;
A
#
# COMPACT_ATOMS: atom_id res chain seq x y z
N ILE A 1 -20.56 30.99 -7.14
CA ILE A 1 -19.67 29.78 -7.27
C ILE A 1 -18.48 29.87 -6.31
N GLN A 2 -17.76 31.01 -6.20
CA GLN A 2 -16.61 31.15 -5.29
C GLN A 2 -16.94 31.02 -3.79
N ARG A 3 -18.14 31.37 -3.32
CA ARG A 3 -18.54 31.24 -1.91
C ARG A 3 -18.88 29.81 -1.47
N LEU A 4 -19.25 28.92 -2.37
CA LEU A 4 -19.52 27.51 -2.08
C LEU A 4 -18.22 26.71 -1.85
N TRP A 5 -17.14 27.07 -2.55
CA TRP A 5 -15.82 26.43 -2.39
C TRP A 5 -15.21 26.63 -0.99
N GLY A 6 -15.42 27.78 -0.38
CA GLY A 6 -14.85 28.07 0.94
C GLY A 6 -15.40 27.19 2.08
N ARG A 7 -16.71 26.97 2.12
CA ARG A 7 -17.36 26.15 3.16
C ARG A 7 -17.04 24.66 3.04
N ASP A 8 -17.04 24.13 1.83
CA ASP A 8 -16.70 22.73 1.59
C ASP A 8 -15.21 22.46 1.82
N CYS A 9 -14.35 23.41 1.51
CA CYS A 9 -12.92 23.31 1.80
C CYS A 9 -12.65 23.27 3.31
N ILE A 10 -13.25 24.17 4.08
CA ILE A 10 -13.12 24.20 5.54
C ILE A 10 -13.68 22.90 6.16
N ARG A 11 -14.83 22.44 5.69
CA ARG A 11 -15.44 21.20 6.18
C ARG A 11 -14.56 19.98 5.88
N ARG A 12 -13.94 19.91 4.70
CA ARG A 12 -12.98 18.86 4.35
C ARG A 12 -11.72 18.92 5.18
N LEU A 13 -11.14 20.10 5.37
CA LEU A 13 -9.94 20.28 6.20
C LEU A 13 -10.21 19.93 7.66
N SER A 14 -11.35 20.34 8.22
CA SER A 14 -11.74 19.94 9.57
C SER A 14 -11.96 18.45 9.71
N SER A 15 -12.60 17.81 8.72
CA SER A 15 -12.79 16.34 8.71
C SER A 15 -11.46 15.60 8.63
N ILE A 16 -10.53 16.07 7.80
CA ILE A 16 -9.17 15.48 7.69
C ILE A 16 -8.42 15.66 9.01
N TYR A 17 -8.47 16.83 9.62
CA TYR A 17 -7.81 17.11 10.91
C TYR A 17 -8.38 16.23 12.03
N ILE A 18 -9.71 16.12 12.14
CA ILE A 18 -10.38 15.26 13.11
C ILE A 18 -9.98 13.80 12.89
N PHE A 19 -10.03 13.34 11.62
CA PHE A 19 -9.62 11.98 11.29
C PHE A 19 -8.17 11.70 11.66
N GLN A 20 -7.24 12.56 11.25
CA GLN A 20 -5.81 12.40 11.56
C GLN A 20 -5.54 12.39 13.07
N THR A 21 -6.20 13.28 13.81
CA THR A 21 -6.04 13.38 15.27
C THR A 21 -6.58 12.11 15.96
N ARG A 22 -7.76 11.65 15.57
CA ARG A 22 -8.33 10.41 16.11
C ARG A 22 -7.51 9.19 15.71
N PHE A 23 -7.10 9.10 14.43
CA PHE A 23 -6.27 8.01 13.94
C PHE A 23 -4.97 7.90 14.72
N SER A 24 -4.26 9.03 14.91
CA SER A 24 -3.01 9.05 15.65
C SER A 24 -3.16 8.70 17.13
N LYS A 25 -4.26 9.14 17.78
CA LYS A 25 -4.46 8.92 19.21
C LYS A 25 -5.13 7.60 19.57
N GLU A 26 -6.02 7.12 18.72
CA GLU A 26 -6.86 5.96 19.01
C GLU A 26 -6.35 4.70 18.29
N PHE A 27 -5.95 4.80 17.03
CA PHE A 27 -5.63 3.64 16.20
C PHE A 27 -4.14 3.30 16.13
N LEU A 28 -3.26 4.28 15.99
CA LEU A 28 -1.83 3.99 15.93
C LEU A 28 -1.28 3.22 17.13
N PRO A 29 -1.72 3.50 18.39
CA PRO A 29 -1.30 2.69 19.53
C PRO A 29 -1.72 1.23 19.46
N TYR A 30 -2.92 0.93 18.89
CA TYR A 30 -3.35 -0.47 18.67
C TYR A 30 -2.47 -1.20 17.65
N LEU A 31 -1.87 -0.46 16.71
CA LEU A 31 -0.93 -1.01 15.74
C LEU A 31 0.50 -1.05 16.26
N GLY A 32 0.74 -0.68 17.53
CA GLY A 32 2.07 -0.59 18.11
C GLY A 32 2.94 0.53 17.52
N VAL A 33 2.31 1.52 16.85
CA VAL A 33 3.01 2.68 16.29
C VAL A 33 3.08 3.77 17.36
N GLU A 34 4.25 3.96 17.92
CA GLU A 34 4.56 4.99 18.90
C GLU A 34 5.27 6.17 18.24
N SER A 35 5.24 7.34 18.89
CA SER A 35 5.88 8.56 18.39
C SER A 35 7.41 8.50 18.39
N GLU A 36 7.98 7.63 19.19
CA GLU A 36 9.42 7.39 19.27
C GLU A 36 9.82 6.20 18.39
N ARG A 37 11.05 6.25 17.85
CA ARG A 37 11.59 5.13 17.07
C ARG A 37 11.59 3.88 17.94
N ASN A 38 10.71 2.94 17.64
CA ASN A 38 10.64 1.67 18.35
C ASN A 38 11.87 0.84 17.95
N ILE A 39 12.86 0.80 18.87
CA ILE A 39 14.10 0.02 18.70
C ILE A 39 13.92 -1.38 19.30
N ARG A 40 12.68 -1.80 19.60
CA ARG A 40 12.42 -3.14 20.13
C ARG A 40 12.99 -4.20 19.21
N HIS A 41 13.56 -5.23 19.80
CA HIS A 41 13.96 -6.42 19.08
C HIS A 41 12.76 -7.34 18.84
N TYR A 42 12.71 -7.93 17.65
CA TYR A 42 11.68 -8.89 17.27
C TYR A 42 12.32 -10.16 16.71
N ASP A 43 11.73 -11.31 16.99
CA ASP A 43 12.18 -12.59 16.39
C ASP A 43 11.98 -12.55 14.87
N VAL A 44 10.85 -12.00 14.42
CA VAL A 44 10.51 -11.89 12.99
C VAL A 44 9.80 -10.56 12.72
N ILE A 45 10.25 -9.85 11.69
CA ILE A 45 9.52 -8.74 11.10
C ILE A 45 9.00 -9.16 9.73
N VAL A 46 7.69 -8.97 9.50
CA VAL A 46 7.03 -9.22 8.22
C VAL A 46 6.75 -7.88 7.55
N ILE A 47 7.28 -7.68 6.35
CA ILE A 47 7.07 -6.48 5.53
C ILE A 47 6.11 -6.83 4.39
N GLY A 48 5.04 -6.08 4.25
CA GLY A 48 4.02 -6.29 3.22
C GLY A 48 2.62 -6.22 3.81
N SER A 49 1.59 -6.41 3.09
CA SER A 49 1.58 -6.60 1.62
C SER A 49 1.82 -5.27 0.88
N ASP A 50 0.93 -4.90 -0.02
CA ASP A 50 0.91 -3.65 -0.76
C ASP A 50 2.20 -3.31 -1.54
N GLU A 51 2.23 -2.14 -2.15
CA GLU A 51 3.34 -1.63 -2.95
C GLU A 51 4.51 -1.10 -2.11
N VAL A 52 4.90 -1.84 -1.07
CA VAL A 52 5.98 -1.44 -0.14
C VAL A 52 7.35 -1.28 -0.82
N PHE A 53 7.55 -1.93 -1.96
CA PHE A 53 8.77 -1.84 -2.76
C PHE A 53 8.67 -0.85 -3.93
N ASN A 54 7.57 -0.09 -4.05
CA ASN A 54 7.42 0.88 -5.12
C ASN A 54 8.28 2.12 -4.88
N CYS A 55 9.48 2.11 -5.46
CA CYS A 55 10.46 3.20 -5.34
C CYS A 55 10.11 4.43 -6.19
N ALA A 56 9.15 4.32 -7.11
CA ALA A 56 8.72 5.40 -8.00
C ALA A 56 7.47 6.13 -7.49
N GLN A 57 7.00 5.82 -6.29
CA GLN A 57 5.84 6.51 -5.70
C GLN A 57 6.12 8.00 -5.53
N LYS A 58 5.16 8.82 -5.95
CA LYS A 58 5.17 10.27 -5.73
C LYS A 58 4.63 10.64 -4.34
N THR A 59 5.11 9.95 -3.33
CA THR A 59 4.78 10.25 -1.93
C THR A 59 5.83 11.18 -1.34
N TRP A 60 5.49 11.89 -0.28
CA TRP A 60 6.41 12.81 0.40
C TRP A 60 7.66 12.13 0.97
N PHE A 61 7.60 10.82 1.28
CA PHE A 61 8.74 10.04 1.77
C PHE A 61 9.50 9.31 0.66
N GLY A 62 8.95 9.23 -0.57
CA GLY A 62 9.62 8.61 -1.72
C GLY A 62 10.11 7.19 -1.46
N PHE A 63 11.36 6.91 -1.87
CA PHE A 63 12.04 5.64 -1.61
C PHE A 63 12.47 5.52 -0.15
N SER A 64 11.87 4.59 0.59
CA SER A 64 12.23 4.32 1.98
C SER A 64 12.97 2.99 2.11
N ARG A 65 14.19 3.05 2.62
CA ARG A 65 15.01 1.85 2.84
C ARG A 65 14.48 0.97 3.98
N GLN A 66 13.77 1.57 4.94
CA GLN A 66 13.13 0.85 6.03
C GLN A 66 12.11 -0.18 5.52
N LEU A 67 11.39 0.12 4.42
CA LEU A 67 10.48 -0.82 3.78
C LEU A 67 11.20 -2.02 3.12
N PHE A 68 12.52 -1.97 3.03
CA PHE A 68 13.38 -3.08 2.63
C PHE A 68 14.13 -3.69 3.84
N GLY A 69 13.74 -3.36 5.06
CA GLY A 69 14.30 -3.91 6.28
C GLY A 69 15.53 -3.19 6.84
N GLU A 70 16.05 -2.12 6.19
CA GLU A 70 17.23 -1.42 6.69
C GLU A 70 16.92 -0.70 8.01
N GLY A 71 17.73 -0.96 9.03
CA GLY A 71 17.58 -0.35 10.35
C GLY A 71 16.50 -0.96 11.24
N LEU A 72 15.88 -2.05 10.82
CA LEU A 72 14.97 -2.82 11.66
C LEU A 72 15.76 -3.79 12.55
N ASN A 73 15.31 -3.93 13.81
CA ASN A 73 15.96 -4.80 14.80
C ASN A 73 15.18 -6.12 14.94
N ALA A 74 15.58 -7.12 14.17
CA ALA A 74 14.96 -8.45 14.17
C ALA A 74 15.95 -9.55 13.83
N ASP A 75 15.69 -10.76 14.33
CA ASP A 75 16.47 -11.96 13.96
C ASP A 75 16.25 -12.33 12.49
N LYS A 76 15.03 -12.17 12.02
CA LYS A 76 14.64 -12.43 10.63
C LYS A 76 13.74 -11.34 10.09
N ILE A 77 14.01 -10.94 8.86
CA ILE A 77 13.12 -10.07 8.09
C ILE A 77 12.61 -10.87 6.89
N ILE A 78 11.31 -10.97 6.76
CA ILE A 78 10.65 -11.63 5.64
C ILE A 78 9.66 -10.69 4.99
N THR A 79 9.26 -10.99 3.75
CA THR A 79 8.15 -10.27 3.12
C THR A 79 6.97 -11.18 2.86
N TYR A 80 5.77 -10.60 2.89
CA TYR A 80 4.55 -11.28 2.51
C TYR A 80 3.80 -10.48 1.45
N ALA A 81 3.62 -11.07 0.27
CA ALA A 81 2.88 -10.49 -0.84
C ALA A 81 3.29 -9.02 -1.17
N ALA A 82 4.58 -8.70 -1.01
CA ALA A 82 5.12 -7.36 -1.28
C ALA A 82 5.10 -7.06 -2.78
N SER A 83 4.98 -5.79 -3.13
CA SER A 83 4.90 -5.38 -4.54
C SER A 83 5.82 -4.20 -4.86
N PHE A 84 6.42 -4.25 -6.05
CA PHE A 84 7.09 -3.12 -6.68
C PHE A 84 6.10 -2.18 -7.40
N GLY A 85 4.81 -2.56 -7.48
CA GLY A 85 3.83 -1.81 -8.24
C GLY A 85 4.26 -1.60 -9.68
N ALA A 86 4.28 -0.36 -10.13
CA ALA A 86 4.75 0.02 -11.46
C ALA A 86 6.27 0.22 -11.57
N THR A 87 7.04 0.04 -10.48
CA THR A 87 8.51 0.19 -10.52
C THR A 87 9.14 -1.04 -11.18
N THR A 88 9.76 -0.84 -12.33
CA THR A 88 10.51 -1.85 -13.08
C THR A 88 12.02 -1.76 -12.78
N VAL A 89 12.77 -2.77 -13.22
CA VAL A 89 14.25 -2.76 -13.13
C VAL A 89 14.85 -1.54 -13.85
N ASP A 90 14.30 -1.20 -15.02
CA ASP A 90 14.76 -0.02 -15.80
C ASP A 90 14.48 1.26 -15.03
N LYS A 91 13.31 1.35 -14.38
CA LYS A 91 12.99 2.50 -13.52
C LYS A 91 13.95 2.64 -12.35
N LEU A 92 14.33 1.54 -11.72
CA LEU A 92 15.35 1.55 -10.66
C LEU A 92 16.74 2.01 -11.18
N GLN A 93 17.06 1.66 -12.43
CA GLN A 93 18.28 2.11 -13.08
C GLN A 93 18.25 3.62 -13.37
N GLU A 94 17.14 4.14 -13.93
CA GLU A 94 16.92 5.57 -14.14
C GLU A 94 17.04 6.39 -12.85
N LEU A 95 16.48 5.86 -11.76
CA LEU A 95 16.55 6.49 -10.43
C LEU A 95 17.94 6.37 -9.77
N GLY A 96 18.87 5.63 -10.37
CA GLY A 96 20.21 5.41 -9.80
C GLY A 96 20.26 4.54 -8.55
N ILE A 97 19.16 3.86 -8.20
CA ILE A 97 19.03 3.10 -6.93
C ILE A 97 19.07 1.58 -7.11
N LYS A 98 19.19 1.07 -8.33
CA LYS A 98 19.18 -0.36 -8.63
C LYS A 98 20.13 -1.18 -7.75
N LYS A 99 21.39 -0.74 -7.60
CA LYS A 99 22.39 -1.44 -6.77
C LYS A 99 22.00 -1.44 -5.29
N ILE A 100 21.45 -0.32 -4.80
CA ILE A 100 21.01 -0.19 -3.40
C ILE A 100 19.86 -1.14 -3.12
N VAL A 101 18.84 -1.15 -3.99
CA VAL A 101 17.67 -2.04 -3.85
C VAL A 101 18.08 -3.51 -3.90
N GLY A 102 18.99 -3.89 -4.83
CA GLY A 102 19.50 -5.25 -4.90
C GLY A 102 20.20 -5.68 -3.59
N ARG A 103 21.05 -4.81 -3.02
CA ARG A 103 21.68 -5.07 -1.72
C ARG A 103 20.66 -5.23 -0.59
N LEU A 104 19.68 -4.36 -0.53
CA LEU A 104 18.64 -4.39 0.50
C LEU A 104 17.80 -5.66 0.42
N LEU A 105 17.37 -6.06 -0.78
CA LEU A 105 16.67 -7.33 -1.00
C LEU A 105 17.52 -8.54 -0.59
N GLY A 106 18.84 -8.48 -0.79
CA GLY A 106 19.77 -9.54 -0.40
C GLY A 106 19.79 -9.81 1.10
N ASN A 107 19.42 -8.83 1.93
CA ASN A 107 19.37 -8.95 3.40
C ASN A 107 18.04 -9.53 3.91
N ILE A 108 17.03 -9.66 3.05
CA ILE A 108 15.75 -10.24 3.43
C ILE A 108 15.86 -11.78 3.40
N SER A 109 15.50 -12.40 4.50
CA SER A 109 15.65 -13.86 4.68
C SER A 109 14.77 -14.65 3.72
N VAL A 110 13.51 -14.27 3.58
CA VAL A 110 12.54 -14.88 2.65
C VAL A 110 11.75 -13.78 1.97
N ILE A 111 11.73 -13.82 0.63
CA ILE A 111 11.01 -12.84 -0.17
C ILE A 111 9.78 -13.49 -0.77
N SER A 112 8.64 -12.89 -0.50
CA SER A 112 7.36 -13.20 -1.11
C SER A 112 6.76 -11.95 -1.75
N VAL A 113 6.22 -12.12 -2.96
CA VAL A 113 5.63 -11.06 -3.77
C VAL A 113 4.24 -11.46 -4.27
N ARG A 114 3.45 -10.50 -4.76
CA ARG A 114 2.08 -10.77 -5.23
C ARG A 114 1.87 -10.63 -6.73
N ASP A 115 2.86 -10.16 -7.47
CA ASP A 115 2.71 -9.87 -8.89
C ASP A 115 3.95 -10.24 -9.72
N ALA A 116 3.72 -10.41 -11.04
CA ALA A 116 4.75 -10.84 -11.97
C ALA A 116 5.90 -9.83 -12.11
N ASN A 117 5.61 -8.51 -12.13
CA ASN A 117 6.63 -7.47 -12.20
C ASN A 117 7.58 -7.56 -11.01
N SER A 118 7.03 -7.73 -9.81
CA SER A 118 7.82 -7.88 -8.59
C SER A 118 8.68 -9.14 -8.62
N SER A 119 8.14 -10.25 -9.10
CA SER A 119 8.89 -11.50 -9.24
C SER A 119 10.08 -11.36 -10.21
N ILE A 120 9.84 -10.76 -11.37
CA ILE A 120 10.88 -10.49 -12.37
C ILE A 120 11.94 -9.55 -11.78
N THR A 121 11.51 -8.50 -11.09
CA THR A 121 12.42 -7.50 -10.50
C THR A 121 13.32 -8.15 -9.44
N VAL A 122 12.77 -8.90 -8.49
CA VAL A 122 13.57 -9.61 -7.48
C VAL A 122 14.55 -10.58 -8.13
N LYS A 123 14.07 -11.43 -9.07
CA LYS A 123 14.93 -12.37 -9.79
C LYS A 123 16.08 -11.67 -10.52
N THR A 124 15.80 -10.55 -11.17
CA THR A 124 16.82 -9.80 -11.91
C THR A 124 17.84 -9.15 -10.99
N LEU A 125 17.42 -8.66 -9.81
CA LEU A 125 18.32 -7.93 -8.91
C LEU A 125 19.20 -8.84 -8.06
N ILE A 126 18.70 -10.00 -7.62
CA ILE A 126 19.41 -10.86 -6.67
C ILE A 126 19.52 -12.32 -7.12
N GLY A 127 19.05 -12.68 -8.32
CA GLY A 127 19.14 -14.04 -8.87
C GLY A 127 18.22 -15.07 -8.18
N LYS A 128 17.41 -14.68 -7.19
CA LYS A 128 16.49 -15.58 -6.47
C LYS A 128 15.08 -15.42 -7.00
N VAL A 129 14.38 -16.53 -7.19
CA VAL A 129 12.95 -16.52 -7.52
C VAL A 129 12.17 -16.41 -6.22
N PRO A 130 11.40 -15.32 -6.02
CA PRO A 130 10.60 -15.16 -4.82
C PRO A 130 9.37 -16.08 -4.84
N VAL A 131 8.80 -16.35 -3.67
CA VAL A 131 7.51 -17.05 -3.57
C VAL A 131 6.40 -16.09 -4.00
N MET A 132 5.42 -16.62 -4.74
CA MET A 132 4.21 -15.88 -5.11
C MET A 132 3.10 -16.17 -4.11
N HIS A 133 2.54 -15.13 -3.50
CA HIS A 133 1.39 -15.23 -2.61
C HIS A 133 0.27 -14.28 -3.06
N LEU A 134 -0.95 -14.65 -2.76
CA LEU A 134 -2.09 -13.76 -2.91
C LEU A 134 -2.03 -12.63 -1.88
N ASP A 135 -2.61 -11.50 -2.23
CA ASP A 135 -2.83 -10.42 -1.27
C ASP A 135 -3.67 -10.92 -0.08
N PRO A 136 -3.35 -10.55 1.17
CA PRO A 136 -4.09 -10.96 2.36
C PRO A 136 -5.61 -10.71 2.27
N VAL A 137 -5.99 -9.64 1.57
CA VAL A 137 -7.41 -9.30 1.33
C VAL A 137 -8.14 -10.42 0.57
N LEU A 138 -7.47 -11.18 -0.30
CA LEU A 138 -8.08 -12.24 -1.09
C LEU A 138 -8.19 -13.59 -0.37
N ILE A 139 -7.45 -13.76 0.71
CA ILE A 139 -7.42 -15.03 1.46
C ILE A 139 -8.12 -14.95 2.82
N PHE A 140 -8.44 -13.73 3.27
CA PHE A 140 -9.11 -13.54 4.55
C PHE A 140 -10.61 -13.87 4.45
N ASN A 141 -11.11 -14.65 5.40
CA ASN A 141 -12.54 -14.92 5.46
C ASN A 141 -13.27 -13.76 6.13
N TYR A 142 -13.96 -12.96 5.32
CA TYR A 142 -14.75 -11.81 5.77
C TYR A 142 -16.13 -12.18 6.34
N ASP A 143 -16.61 -13.41 6.16
CA ASP A 143 -17.95 -13.83 6.58
C ASP A 143 -18.21 -13.59 8.07
N LEU A 144 -17.17 -13.70 8.89
CA LEU A 144 -17.21 -13.43 10.33
C LEU A 144 -17.50 -11.97 10.67
N PHE A 145 -17.28 -11.06 9.74
CA PHE A 145 -17.42 -9.61 9.91
C PHE A 145 -18.53 -9.02 9.06
N MET A 146 -19.21 -9.86 8.28
CA MET A 146 -20.33 -9.41 7.47
C MET A 146 -21.51 -9.04 8.37
N PRO A 147 -22.08 -7.84 8.21
CA PRO A 147 -23.29 -7.49 8.96
C PRO A 147 -24.43 -8.43 8.56
N SER A 148 -25.14 -8.96 9.55
CA SER A 148 -26.27 -9.89 9.33
C SER A 148 -27.44 -9.28 8.54
N ASN A 149 -27.50 -7.95 8.44
CA ASN A 149 -28.58 -7.22 7.78
C ASN A 149 -28.01 -6.28 6.70
N VAL A 150 -27.70 -6.82 5.53
CA VAL A 150 -27.43 -6.00 4.34
C VAL A 150 -28.78 -5.61 3.73
N THR A 151 -29.16 -4.34 3.88
CA THR A 151 -30.45 -3.82 3.36
C THR A 151 -30.36 -3.38 1.90
N LEU A 152 -29.14 -3.18 1.38
CA LEU A 152 -28.92 -2.77 0.00
C LEU A 152 -29.17 -3.95 -0.93
N LYS A 153 -30.05 -3.76 -1.91
CA LYS A 153 -30.32 -4.72 -2.99
C LYS A 153 -30.13 -4.03 -4.33
N ASN A 154 -29.68 -4.78 -5.33
CA ASN A 154 -29.52 -4.29 -6.71
C ASN A 154 -28.64 -3.03 -6.78
N TYR A 155 -27.42 -3.11 -6.24
CA TYR A 155 -26.47 -2.01 -6.30
C TYR A 155 -25.18 -2.45 -7.00
N MET A 156 -24.48 -1.46 -7.56
CA MET A 156 -23.13 -1.57 -8.08
C MET A 156 -22.21 -0.68 -7.26
N ILE A 157 -21.05 -1.19 -6.88
CA ILE A 157 -20.00 -0.40 -6.24
C ILE A 157 -18.97 -0.03 -7.30
N VAL A 158 -18.73 1.27 -7.49
CA VAL A 158 -17.64 1.77 -8.30
C VAL A 158 -16.56 2.30 -7.35
N TYR A 159 -15.46 1.56 -7.25
CA TYR A 159 -14.32 1.95 -6.43
C TYR A 159 -13.19 2.50 -7.31
N THR A 160 -12.84 3.75 -7.09
CA THR A 160 -11.76 4.42 -7.83
C THR A 160 -11.10 5.51 -7.01
N TYR A 161 -9.86 5.87 -7.36
CA TYR A 161 -9.24 7.05 -6.81
C TYR A 161 -9.79 8.33 -7.45
N PRO A 162 -9.85 9.46 -6.70
CA PRO A 162 -10.29 10.74 -7.26
C PRO A 162 -9.50 11.10 -8.53
N GLY A 163 -10.24 11.49 -9.58
CA GLY A 163 -9.65 11.90 -10.85
C GLY A 163 -9.18 10.77 -11.77
N ARG A 164 -9.46 9.50 -11.46
CA ARG A 164 -9.15 8.37 -12.36
C ARG A 164 -10.22 8.17 -13.44
N ILE A 165 -11.48 8.33 -13.08
CA ILE A 165 -12.60 8.29 -14.02
C ILE A 165 -12.97 9.76 -14.29
N THR A 166 -12.52 10.31 -15.41
CA THR A 166 -12.76 11.72 -15.81
C THR A 166 -13.43 11.85 -17.16
N ASP A 167 -13.40 10.79 -17.96
CA ASP A 167 -14.04 10.78 -19.25
C ASP A 167 -15.56 10.75 -19.12
N LYS A 168 -16.26 11.66 -19.86
CA LYS A 168 -17.70 11.79 -19.77
C LYS A 168 -18.44 10.58 -20.36
N GLN A 169 -17.87 9.94 -21.38
CA GLN A 169 -18.48 8.76 -22.00
C GLN A 169 -18.37 7.56 -21.07
N GLU A 170 -17.21 7.39 -20.42
CA GLU A 170 -17.01 6.36 -19.41
C GLU A 170 -17.99 6.52 -18.23
N ILE A 171 -18.14 7.75 -17.71
CA ILE A 171 -19.11 8.06 -16.66
C ILE A 171 -20.55 7.76 -17.11
N GLN A 172 -20.89 8.10 -18.36
CA GLN A 172 -22.23 7.85 -18.88
C GLN A 172 -22.47 6.34 -19.05
N SER A 173 -21.50 5.59 -19.59
CA SER A 173 -21.61 4.14 -19.72
C SER A 173 -21.81 3.42 -18.36
N ILE A 174 -21.14 3.90 -17.31
CA ILE A 174 -21.35 3.38 -15.95
C ILE A 174 -22.77 3.66 -15.47
N LYS A 175 -23.32 4.87 -15.74
CA LYS A 175 -24.69 5.23 -15.37
C LYS A 175 -25.72 4.41 -16.13
N ASP A 176 -25.52 4.23 -17.43
CA ASP A 176 -26.43 3.47 -18.29
C ASP A 176 -26.48 1.98 -17.93
N PHE A 177 -25.38 1.45 -17.34
CA PHE A 177 -25.35 0.09 -16.84
C PHE A 177 -26.21 -0.11 -15.56
N ILE A 178 -26.47 0.95 -14.81
CA ILE A 178 -27.22 0.91 -13.54
C ILE A 178 -28.73 1.08 -13.80
N THR A 179 -29.12 1.67 -14.91
CA THR A 179 -30.53 1.91 -15.29
C THR A 179 -31.12 0.71 -15.97
#